data_bd4d4b7a1337b95c1fa134bda3b9f2db
#
_entry.id   bd4d4b7a1337b95c1fa134bda3b9f2db
#
_cell.length_a   1.000
_cell.length_b   1.000
_cell.length_c   1.000
_cell.angle_alpha   90.00
_cell.angle_beta   90.00
_cell.angle_gamma   90.00
#
_symmetry.space_group_name_H-M   'P 1'
#
loop_
_entity.id
_entity.type
_entity.pdbx_description
1 polymer ?
#
loop_
_entity_poly.entity_id
_entity_poly.type
_entity_poly.pdbx_seq_one_letter_code
_entity_poly.pdbx_strand_id
1 'polypeptide(L)'
;MKKIFTLLIALLLCSCARSYSEDIRRPAVAGMFYPGNKEELAGKVDDFLANAKKSDIKGRILAIIVPHAGYEYSGQVAAYSFKQLEGTDFKKIIIISPSHYAGFDGISVYNKGSFETPLGLVRIDEELANRVISKNKRFIFYPEAHLKEHAIEVELPFLQRMYKYKDFKIVPITMGNPEANDIGILSNALYDVMDKNTLLIISVDLSHYYPYDKAVELDTNSTGAIEKLDTQ
;
A
#
# COMPACT_ATOMS: atom_id res chain seq x y z
N MET A 1 21.46 -6.30 -64.55
CA MET A 1 20.86 -5.25 -63.73
C MET A 1 19.67 -5.79 -62.91
N LYS A 2 19.85 -6.84 -62.07
CA LYS A 2 18.78 -7.45 -61.29
C LYS A 2 19.23 -7.91 -59.87
N LYS A 3 20.31 -7.37 -59.31
CA LYS A 3 20.83 -7.76 -57.98
C LYS A 3 21.01 -6.63 -56.96
N ILE A 4 20.49 -5.41 -57.21
CA ILE A 4 20.68 -4.26 -56.30
C ILE A 4 19.38 -3.87 -55.60
N PHE A 5 18.25 -4.47 -55.90
CA PHE A 5 16.93 -4.09 -55.34
C PHE A 5 16.47 -4.88 -54.09
N THR A 6 17.24 -5.90 -53.66
CA THR A 6 16.88 -6.77 -52.55
C THR A 6 17.52 -6.40 -51.21
N LEU A 7 18.40 -5.40 -51.18
CA LEU A 7 19.16 -4.99 -49.95
C LEU A 7 18.59 -3.75 -49.23
N LEU A 8 17.54 -3.14 -49.74
CA LEU A 8 16.98 -1.91 -49.16
C LEU A 8 15.71 -2.07 -48.35
N ILE A 9 15.15 -3.29 -48.23
CA ILE A 9 13.92 -3.55 -47.46
C ILE A 9 14.21 -4.13 -46.05
N ALA A 10 15.45 -4.53 -45.79
CA ALA A 10 15.82 -5.12 -44.47
C ALA A 10 16.20 -4.10 -43.37
N LEU A 11 16.22 -2.79 -43.65
CA LEU A 11 16.66 -1.77 -42.71
C LEU A 11 15.55 -0.88 -42.14
N LEU A 12 14.28 -1.21 -42.35
CA LEU A 12 13.16 -0.39 -41.89
C LEU A 12 12.27 -1.07 -40.84
N LEU A 13 12.73 -2.18 -40.26
CA LEU A 13 12.10 -2.81 -39.07
C LEU A 13 12.96 -2.66 -37.82
N CYS A 14 13.69 -1.56 -37.68
CA CYS A 14 14.10 -1.11 -36.36
C CYS A 14 12.84 -0.54 -35.68
N SER A 15 11.98 -1.46 -35.21
CA SER A 15 10.86 -1.11 -34.36
C SER A 15 11.46 -0.31 -33.19
N CYS A 16 11.08 0.95 -33.07
CA CYS A 16 11.17 1.69 -31.84
C CYS A 16 10.47 0.86 -30.75
N ALA A 17 11.17 -0.06 -30.12
CA ALA A 17 10.85 -0.51 -28.80
C ALA A 17 10.94 0.77 -27.95
N ARG A 18 9.82 1.51 -27.84
CA ARG A 18 9.66 2.50 -26.80
C ARG A 18 9.97 1.77 -25.52
N SER A 19 11.15 1.96 -24.98
CA SER A 19 11.45 1.64 -23.60
C SER A 19 10.46 2.47 -22.77
N TYR A 20 9.32 1.87 -22.43
CA TYR A 20 8.51 2.38 -21.35
C TYR A 20 9.41 2.25 -20.13
N SER A 21 10.00 3.36 -19.69
CA SER A 21 10.54 3.42 -18.35
C SER A 21 9.31 3.23 -17.45
N GLU A 22 9.22 2.07 -16.84
CA GLU A 22 8.16 1.80 -15.88
C GLU A 22 8.27 2.88 -14.79
N ASP A 23 7.18 3.57 -14.49
CA ASP A 23 7.14 4.58 -13.43
C ASP A 23 7.30 3.85 -12.08
N ILE A 24 8.54 3.77 -11.59
CA ILE A 24 8.86 3.05 -10.35
C ILE A 24 9.06 4.04 -9.22
N ARG A 25 8.23 3.95 -8.20
CA ARG A 25 8.44 4.62 -6.92
C ARG A 25 9.48 3.83 -6.12
N ARG A 26 10.68 4.39 -5.97
CA ARG A 26 11.80 3.79 -5.23
C ARG A 26 11.55 3.79 -3.73
N PRO A 27 12.11 2.83 -2.95
CA PRO A 27 11.96 2.83 -1.50
C PRO A 27 12.55 4.09 -0.88
N ALA A 28 11.83 4.69 0.07
CA ALA A 28 12.25 5.89 0.78
C ALA A 28 12.91 5.57 2.13
N VAL A 29 12.56 4.44 2.77
CA VAL A 29 12.98 4.11 4.14
C VAL A 29 13.63 2.74 4.27
N ALA A 30 13.99 2.09 3.15
CA ALA A 30 14.79 0.86 3.16
C ALA A 30 16.16 1.10 3.82
N GLY A 31 16.57 0.22 4.74
CA GLY A 31 17.77 0.37 5.56
C GLY A 31 17.63 1.32 6.75
N MET A 32 16.44 1.93 6.94
CA MET A 32 16.12 2.80 8.07
C MET A 32 14.93 2.25 8.89
N PHE A 33 13.77 2.05 8.26
CA PHE A 33 12.58 1.53 8.93
C PHE A 33 12.49 0.01 8.89
N TYR A 34 13.11 -0.59 7.91
CA TYR A 34 13.22 -2.04 7.72
C TYR A 34 14.53 -2.37 6.99
N PRO A 35 15.03 -3.64 7.04
CA PRO A 35 16.28 -4.04 6.41
C PRO A 35 16.33 -3.69 4.91
N GLY A 36 17.43 -3.07 4.48
CA GLY A 36 17.66 -2.74 3.06
C GLY A 36 18.12 -3.94 2.23
N ASN A 37 18.54 -5.03 2.87
CA ASN A 37 18.92 -6.27 2.20
C ASN A 37 17.71 -7.19 2.05
N LYS A 38 17.60 -7.84 0.88
CA LYS A 38 16.45 -8.68 0.51
C LYS A 38 16.28 -9.89 1.44
N GLU A 39 17.35 -10.60 1.70
CA GLU A 39 17.35 -11.83 2.48
C GLU A 39 17.04 -11.53 3.95
N GLU A 40 17.64 -10.49 4.48
CA GLU A 40 17.43 -10.01 5.86
C GLU A 40 15.98 -9.55 6.04
N LEU A 41 15.45 -8.73 5.10
CA LEU A 41 14.06 -8.28 5.14
C LEU A 41 13.07 -9.44 5.08
N ALA A 42 13.32 -10.40 4.16
CA ALA A 42 12.48 -11.58 4.05
C ALA A 42 12.45 -12.39 5.35
N GLY A 43 13.62 -12.65 5.94
CA GLY A 43 13.73 -13.36 7.21
C GLY A 43 13.03 -12.62 8.35
N LYS A 44 13.25 -11.32 8.47
CA LYS A 44 12.62 -10.48 9.52
C LYS A 44 11.10 -10.52 9.46
N VAL A 45 10.52 -10.39 8.25
CA VAL A 45 9.06 -10.47 8.07
C VAL A 45 8.53 -11.88 8.35
N ASP A 46 9.23 -12.91 7.89
CA ASP A 46 8.85 -14.31 8.17
C ASP A 46 8.85 -14.60 9.67
N ASP A 47 9.84 -14.12 10.41
CA ASP A 47 9.94 -14.27 11.87
C ASP A 47 8.77 -13.56 12.58
N PHE A 48 8.42 -12.34 12.17
CA PHE A 48 7.26 -11.64 12.71
C PHE A 48 5.97 -12.41 12.47
N LEU A 49 5.76 -12.90 11.24
CA LEU A 49 4.57 -13.68 10.88
C LEU A 49 4.51 -15.03 11.60
N ALA A 50 5.65 -15.68 11.84
CA ALA A 50 5.73 -16.93 12.60
C ALA A 50 5.37 -16.75 14.08
N ASN A 51 5.76 -15.62 14.68
CA ASN A 51 5.47 -15.26 16.05
C ASN A 51 4.04 -14.72 16.25
N ALA A 52 3.35 -14.32 15.18
CA ALA A 52 1.97 -13.85 15.25
C ALA A 52 0.98 -15.01 15.27
N LYS A 53 -0.07 -14.87 16.07
CA LYS A 53 -1.15 -15.87 16.18
C LYS A 53 -2.31 -15.51 15.26
N LYS A 54 -2.86 -16.54 14.61
CA LYS A 54 -4.13 -16.40 13.87
C LYS A 54 -5.30 -16.53 14.84
N SER A 55 -6.26 -15.62 14.76
CA SER A 55 -7.49 -15.65 15.52
C SER A 55 -8.58 -16.43 14.76
N ASP A 56 -9.53 -16.99 15.48
CA ASP A 56 -10.72 -17.62 14.88
C ASP A 56 -11.75 -16.53 14.49
N ILE A 57 -11.48 -15.84 13.39
CA ILE A 57 -12.36 -14.80 12.86
C ILE A 57 -13.46 -15.46 12.04
N LYS A 58 -14.71 -15.27 12.47
CA LYS A 58 -15.87 -15.73 11.71
C LYS A 58 -16.23 -14.73 10.62
N GLY A 59 -16.45 -15.23 9.42
CA GLY A 59 -16.78 -14.41 8.27
C GLY A 59 -15.56 -14.06 7.42
N ARG A 60 -15.73 -13.04 6.57
CA ARG A 60 -14.70 -12.56 5.65
C ARG A 60 -14.07 -11.29 6.18
N ILE A 61 -12.75 -11.23 6.14
CA ILE A 61 -12.00 -9.99 6.40
C ILE A 61 -12.24 -9.04 5.22
N LEU A 62 -12.67 -7.82 5.52
CA LEU A 62 -12.86 -6.74 4.55
C LEU A 62 -11.71 -5.74 4.62
N ALA A 63 -11.23 -5.49 5.84
CA ALA A 63 -10.16 -4.55 6.11
C ALA A 63 -9.28 -5.03 7.26
N ILE A 64 -8.05 -4.53 7.29
CA ILE A 64 -7.15 -4.61 8.45
C ILE A 64 -6.62 -3.20 8.77
N ILE A 65 -6.32 -2.98 10.03
CA ILE A 65 -5.66 -1.77 10.53
C ILE A 65 -4.27 -2.17 10.97
N VAL A 66 -3.24 -1.41 10.55
CA VAL A 66 -1.83 -1.80 10.68
C VAL A 66 -1.00 -0.56 11.05
N PRO A 67 -0.10 -0.65 12.03
CA PRO A 67 0.84 0.43 12.36
C PRO A 67 1.99 0.49 11.36
N HIS A 68 2.54 1.70 11.14
CA HIS A 68 3.57 1.95 10.13
C HIS A 68 4.89 2.55 10.66
N ALA A 69 5.16 2.43 11.95
CA ALA A 69 6.48 2.76 12.49
C ALA A 69 7.56 1.83 11.94
N GLY A 70 8.82 2.13 12.21
CA GLY A 70 9.92 1.20 11.86
C GLY A 70 9.71 -0.18 12.47
N TYR A 71 10.17 -1.22 11.79
CA TYR A 71 9.94 -2.64 12.15
C TYR A 71 10.42 -3.01 13.57
N GLU A 72 11.40 -2.29 14.09
CA GLU A 72 11.84 -2.45 15.50
C GLU A 72 10.71 -2.12 16.49
N TYR A 73 9.84 -1.19 16.16
CA TYR A 73 8.78 -0.69 17.05
C TYR A 73 7.44 -1.37 16.78
N SER A 74 7.03 -1.46 15.53
CA SER A 74 5.68 -1.88 15.17
C SER A 74 5.60 -3.16 14.34
N GLY A 75 6.74 -3.69 13.83
CA GLY A 75 6.72 -4.82 12.91
C GLY A 75 6.03 -6.07 13.47
N GLN A 76 6.24 -6.40 14.75
CA GLN A 76 5.54 -7.53 15.36
C GLN A 76 4.05 -7.26 15.54
N VAL A 77 3.65 -6.03 15.85
CA VAL A 77 2.23 -5.65 15.96
C VAL A 77 1.56 -5.72 14.59
N ALA A 78 2.20 -5.17 13.56
CA ALA A 78 1.73 -5.27 12.17
C ALA A 78 1.49 -6.73 11.76
N ALA A 79 2.41 -7.62 12.11
CA ALA A 79 2.32 -9.04 11.79
C ALA A 79 1.05 -9.71 12.36
N TYR A 80 0.53 -9.28 13.51
CA TYR A 80 -0.73 -9.82 14.03
C TYR A 80 -1.91 -9.53 13.10
N SER A 81 -1.98 -8.35 12.50
CA SER A 81 -3.02 -8.01 11.51
C SER A 81 -2.81 -8.78 10.20
N PHE A 82 -1.58 -8.80 9.68
CA PHE A 82 -1.27 -9.54 8.45
C PHE A 82 -1.49 -11.05 8.59
N LYS A 83 -1.18 -11.63 9.74
CA LYS A 83 -1.39 -13.06 10.00
C LYS A 83 -2.83 -13.49 9.79
N GLN A 84 -3.81 -12.61 10.02
CA GLN A 84 -5.22 -12.92 9.81
C GLN A 84 -5.55 -13.18 8.33
N LEU A 85 -4.72 -12.67 7.41
CA LEU A 85 -4.89 -12.86 5.97
C LEU A 85 -4.37 -14.21 5.45
N GLU A 86 -3.78 -15.04 6.32
CA GLU A 86 -3.25 -16.35 5.91
C GLU A 86 -4.37 -17.25 5.36
N GLY A 87 -4.16 -17.75 4.14
CA GLY A 87 -5.15 -18.54 3.42
C GLY A 87 -6.13 -17.74 2.57
N THR A 88 -6.09 -16.40 2.61
CA THR A 88 -6.89 -15.55 1.71
C THR A 88 -6.21 -15.39 0.34
N ASP A 89 -6.96 -14.88 -0.64
CA ASP A 89 -6.49 -14.70 -2.03
C ASP A 89 -6.98 -13.37 -2.61
N PHE A 90 -6.67 -12.26 -1.92
CA PHE A 90 -6.98 -10.94 -2.43
C PHE A 90 -6.12 -10.58 -3.63
N LYS A 91 -6.73 -10.06 -4.69
CA LYS A 91 -6.06 -9.63 -5.92
C LYS A 91 -5.85 -8.14 -5.99
N LYS A 92 -6.66 -7.38 -5.26
CA LYS A 92 -6.66 -5.93 -5.21
C LYS A 92 -6.52 -5.50 -3.76
N ILE A 93 -5.57 -4.63 -3.48
CA ILE A 93 -5.30 -4.17 -2.12
C ILE A 93 -5.26 -2.64 -2.13
N ILE A 94 -6.22 -2.00 -1.51
CA ILE A 94 -6.24 -0.56 -1.32
C ILE A 94 -5.55 -0.26 0.00
N ILE A 95 -4.55 0.63 0.00
CA ILE A 95 -3.81 1.00 1.21
C ILE A 95 -3.98 2.51 1.42
N ILE A 96 -4.56 2.88 2.55
CA ILE A 96 -4.77 4.28 2.95
C ILE A 96 -3.76 4.66 4.03
N SER A 97 -3.14 5.81 3.88
CA SER A 97 -2.17 6.36 4.82
C SER A 97 -2.36 7.85 5.05
N PRO A 98 -1.85 8.41 6.16
CA PRO A 98 -1.64 9.85 6.27
C PRO A 98 -0.52 10.32 5.33
N SER A 99 -0.32 11.64 5.23
CA SER A 99 0.83 12.27 4.61
C SER A 99 1.74 12.88 5.67
N HIS A 100 2.98 12.37 5.82
CA HIS A 100 3.95 12.89 6.78
C HIS A 100 4.85 13.98 6.20
N TYR A 101 5.02 14.02 4.88
CA TYR A 101 6.03 14.85 4.23
C TYR A 101 5.47 15.89 3.27
N ALA A 102 4.28 15.68 2.75
CA ALA A 102 3.67 16.59 1.78
C ALA A 102 2.39 17.19 2.34
N GLY A 103 2.33 18.53 2.43
CA GLY A 103 1.08 19.26 2.68
C GLY A 103 0.38 19.50 1.34
N PHE A 104 -0.83 19.00 1.19
CA PHE A 104 -1.68 19.23 0.01
C PHE A 104 -3.15 19.07 0.39
N ASP A 105 -4.03 19.68 -0.39
CA ASP A 105 -5.47 19.57 -0.18
C ASP A 105 -6.04 18.41 -0.99
N GLY A 106 -6.83 17.56 -0.33
CA GLY A 106 -7.48 16.43 -0.96
C GLY A 106 -6.83 15.08 -0.65
N ILE A 107 -7.07 14.12 -1.54
CA ILE A 107 -6.71 12.73 -1.37
C ILE A 107 -5.90 12.30 -2.60
N SER A 108 -4.61 11.98 -2.40
CA SER A 108 -3.75 11.52 -3.49
C SER A 108 -3.93 10.02 -3.72
N VAL A 109 -4.25 9.65 -4.95
CA VAL A 109 -4.33 8.26 -5.40
C VAL A 109 -3.20 8.01 -6.40
N TYR A 110 -2.27 7.13 -6.09
CA TYR A 110 -1.18 6.79 -6.99
C TYR A 110 -1.68 5.78 -8.04
N ASN A 111 -1.68 6.15 -9.31
CA ASN A 111 -2.43 5.44 -10.33
C ASN A 111 -1.62 4.86 -11.49
N LYS A 112 -0.28 4.76 -11.36
CA LYS A 112 0.55 4.19 -12.44
C LYS A 112 1.81 3.51 -11.93
N GLY A 113 2.33 2.55 -12.70
CA GLY A 113 3.62 1.93 -12.50
C GLY A 113 3.67 0.96 -11.31
N SER A 114 4.71 1.07 -10.49
CA SER A 114 5.00 0.14 -9.41
C SER A 114 5.64 0.82 -8.20
N PHE A 115 5.45 0.26 -7.00
CA PHE A 115 6.27 0.54 -5.83
C PHE A 115 7.37 -0.51 -5.71
N GLU A 116 8.58 -0.08 -5.39
CA GLU A 116 9.73 -0.95 -5.17
C GLU A 116 10.00 -1.15 -3.68
N THR A 117 10.37 -2.36 -3.31
CA THR A 117 10.96 -2.72 -2.03
C THR A 117 12.21 -3.57 -2.29
N PRO A 118 13.07 -3.87 -1.31
CA PRO A 118 14.15 -4.85 -1.48
C PRO A 118 13.67 -6.24 -1.93
N LEU A 119 12.39 -6.58 -1.69
CA LEU A 119 11.81 -7.86 -2.13
C LEU A 119 11.33 -7.85 -3.59
N GLY A 120 11.33 -6.68 -4.25
CA GLY A 120 10.93 -6.51 -5.65
C GLY A 120 9.78 -5.53 -5.85
N LEU A 121 9.23 -5.52 -7.06
CA LEU A 121 8.18 -4.58 -7.47
C LEU A 121 6.79 -5.06 -7.04
N VAL A 122 5.96 -4.11 -6.60
CA VAL A 122 4.52 -4.27 -6.36
C VAL A 122 3.78 -3.37 -7.33
N ARG A 123 3.02 -3.95 -8.26
CA ARG A 123 2.34 -3.22 -9.33
C ARG A 123 1.12 -2.46 -8.82
N ILE A 124 0.89 -1.30 -9.42
CA ILE A 124 -0.34 -0.52 -9.21
C ILE A 124 -1.51 -1.16 -9.99
N ASP A 125 -2.67 -1.22 -9.38
CA ASP A 125 -3.93 -1.46 -10.07
C ASP A 125 -4.42 -0.14 -10.68
N GLU A 126 -3.89 0.19 -11.87
CA GLU A 126 -4.15 1.47 -12.54
C GLU A 126 -5.64 1.62 -12.88
N GLU A 127 -6.33 0.53 -13.23
CA GLU A 127 -7.76 0.56 -13.53
C GLU A 127 -8.56 0.93 -12.28
N LEU A 128 -8.31 0.23 -11.16
CA LEU A 128 -9.00 0.50 -9.90
C LEU A 128 -8.67 1.89 -9.36
N ALA A 129 -7.40 2.30 -9.42
CA ALA A 129 -6.96 3.63 -9.00
C ALA A 129 -7.67 4.74 -9.79
N ASN A 130 -7.75 4.60 -11.11
CA ASN A 130 -8.47 5.57 -11.95
C ASN A 130 -9.98 5.58 -11.69
N ARG A 131 -10.57 4.43 -11.37
CA ARG A 131 -11.97 4.37 -10.93
C ARG A 131 -12.21 5.14 -9.63
N VAL A 132 -11.28 5.05 -8.64
CA VAL A 132 -11.35 5.85 -7.41
C VAL A 132 -11.25 7.34 -7.75
N ILE A 133 -10.25 7.75 -8.55
CA ILE A 133 -10.05 9.14 -8.95
C ILE A 133 -11.30 9.72 -9.61
N SER A 134 -11.99 8.95 -10.45
CA SER A 134 -13.19 9.41 -11.17
C SER A 134 -14.39 9.69 -10.28
N LYS A 135 -14.39 9.27 -9.01
CA LYS A 135 -15.53 9.41 -8.11
C LYS A 135 -15.75 10.80 -7.55
N ASN A 136 -14.68 11.57 -7.37
CA ASN A 136 -14.80 12.93 -6.84
C ASN A 136 -13.56 13.78 -7.20
N LYS A 137 -13.75 15.09 -7.38
CA LYS A 137 -12.66 16.04 -7.64
C LYS A 137 -11.63 16.18 -6.51
N ARG A 138 -11.94 15.70 -5.29
CA ARG A 138 -11.00 15.64 -4.17
C ARG A 138 -9.94 14.57 -4.34
N PHE A 139 -10.17 13.58 -5.21
CA PHE A 139 -9.17 12.58 -5.58
C PHE A 139 -8.29 13.12 -6.70
N ILE A 140 -7.00 13.17 -6.45
CA ILE A 140 -6.00 13.68 -7.40
C ILE A 140 -4.86 12.68 -7.58
N PHE A 141 -4.18 12.71 -8.70
CA PHE A 141 -2.87 12.09 -8.84
C PHE A 141 -1.80 13.12 -8.47
N TYR A 142 -1.25 13.00 -7.26
CA TYR A 142 -0.18 13.85 -6.75
C TYR A 142 0.99 13.00 -6.26
N PRO A 143 1.87 12.54 -7.19
CA PRO A 143 2.91 11.56 -6.90
C PRO A 143 3.91 12.04 -5.84
N GLU A 144 4.13 13.36 -5.72
CA GLU A 144 5.02 13.95 -4.72
C GLU A 144 4.62 13.59 -3.28
N ALA A 145 3.33 13.39 -3.02
CA ALA A 145 2.85 12.93 -1.72
C ALA A 145 3.33 11.52 -1.35
N HIS A 146 3.72 10.72 -2.35
CA HIS A 146 4.13 9.32 -2.15
C HIS A 146 5.65 9.13 -2.16
N LEU A 147 6.43 10.07 -2.74
CA LEU A 147 7.87 9.86 -2.99
C LEU A 147 8.67 9.59 -1.71
N LYS A 148 8.38 10.32 -0.63
CA LYS A 148 9.06 10.20 0.67
C LYS A 148 8.18 9.53 1.74
N GLU A 149 6.91 9.26 1.41
CA GLU A 149 5.96 8.70 2.36
C GLU A 149 6.25 7.22 2.64
N HIS A 150 6.36 6.89 3.92
CA HIS A 150 6.75 5.55 4.37
C HIS A 150 5.56 4.66 4.77
N ALA A 151 4.43 5.26 5.14
CA ALA A 151 3.33 4.53 5.77
C ALA A 151 2.71 3.44 4.88
N ILE A 152 2.73 3.61 3.54
CA ILE A 152 2.34 2.55 2.61
C ILE A 152 3.50 1.58 2.36
N GLU A 153 4.72 2.12 2.24
CA GLU A 153 5.91 1.35 1.88
C GLU A 153 6.20 0.23 2.87
N VAL A 154 6.10 0.50 4.17
CA VAL A 154 6.42 -0.47 5.24
C VAL A 154 5.44 -1.64 5.29
N GLU A 155 4.25 -1.52 4.72
CA GLU A 155 3.26 -2.59 4.63
C GLU A 155 3.57 -3.59 3.50
N LEU A 156 4.27 -3.13 2.46
CA LEU A 156 4.47 -3.93 1.25
C LEU A 156 5.27 -5.21 1.48
N PRO A 157 6.36 -5.25 2.28
CA PRO A 157 7.08 -6.47 2.52
C PRO A 157 6.23 -7.57 3.17
N PHE A 158 5.29 -7.22 4.06
CA PHE A 158 4.35 -8.18 4.63
C PHE A 158 3.46 -8.79 3.54
N LEU A 159 2.89 -7.96 2.66
CA LEU A 159 2.08 -8.43 1.53
C LEU A 159 2.89 -9.32 0.58
N GLN A 160 4.12 -8.92 0.25
CA GLN A 160 4.99 -9.68 -0.62
C GLN A 160 5.36 -11.05 -0.03
N ARG A 161 5.50 -11.17 1.31
CA ARG A 161 5.74 -12.45 1.98
C ARG A 161 4.48 -13.30 2.08
N MET A 162 3.34 -12.70 2.44
CA MET A 162 2.04 -13.37 2.55
C MET A 162 1.56 -13.92 1.19
N TYR A 163 1.75 -13.16 0.12
CA TYR A 163 1.29 -13.48 -1.23
C TYR A 163 2.43 -13.85 -2.19
N LYS A 164 3.53 -14.42 -1.68
CA LYS A 164 4.77 -14.72 -2.42
C LYS A 164 4.55 -15.40 -3.78
N TYR A 165 3.51 -16.21 -3.92
CA TYR A 165 3.19 -16.97 -5.13
C TYR A 165 1.88 -16.52 -5.78
N LYS A 166 1.35 -15.38 -5.39
CA LYS A 166 0.06 -14.87 -5.87
C LYS A 166 0.27 -13.53 -6.54
N ASP A 167 -0.44 -13.32 -7.62
CA ASP A 167 -0.44 -12.01 -8.29
C ASP A 167 -1.45 -11.10 -7.59
N PHE A 168 -0.97 -9.99 -7.05
CA PHE A 168 -1.80 -8.93 -6.47
C PHE A 168 -1.32 -7.57 -6.94
N LYS A 169 -2.20 -6.59 -6.90
CA LYS A 169 -1.91 -5.19 -7.22
C LYS A 169 -2.41 -4.29 -6.11
N ILE A 170 -1.82 -3.11 -6.01
CA ILE A 170 -2.15 -2.14 -4.96
C ILE A 170 -2.74 -0.86 -5.54
N VAL A 171 -3.55 -0.17 -4.73
CA VAL A 171 -3.97 1.21 -4.93
C VAL A 171 -3.51 2.02 -3.71
N PRO A 172 -2.38 2.71 -3.79
CA PRO A 172 -1.89 3.58 -2.73
C PRO A 172 -2.72 4.86 -2.66
N ILE A 173 -3.23 5.18 -1.48
CA ILE A 173 -4.01 6.39 -1.21
C ILE A 173 -3.37 7.12 -0.02
N THR A 174 -2.99 8.38 -0.21
CA THR A 174 -2.42 9.21 0.84
C THR A 174 -3.35 10.39 1.11
N MET A 175 -3.77 10.53 2.37
CA MET A 175 -4.61 11.63 2.83
C MET A 175 -3.74 12.87 3.04
N GLY A 176 -4.08 13.98 2.35
CA GLY A 176 -3.45 15.29 2.59
C GLY A 176 -4.03 15.99 3.82
N ASN A 177 -4.18 17.31 3.75
CA ASN A 177 -4.91 18.07 4.77
C ASN A 177 -6.40 17.77 4.62
N PRO A 178 -7.00 16.94 5.51
CA PRO A 178 -8.37 16.49 5.31
C PRO A 178 -9.36 17.59 5.68
N GLU A 179 -10.35 17.81 4.83
CA GLU A 179 -11.55 18.53 5.19
C GLU A 179 -12.55 17.59 5.92
N ALA A 180 -13.47 18.16 6.68
CA ALA A 180 -14.43 17.39 7.47
C ALA A 180 -15.22 16.33 6.67
N ASN A 181 -15.44 16.57 5.36
CA ASN A 181 -16.19 15.65 4.49
C ASN A 181 -15.32 14.66 3.72
N ASP A 182 -13.99 14.75 3.78
CA ASP A 182 -13.11 13.88 2.97
C ASP A 182 -13.22 12.40 3.35
N ILE A 183 -13.44 12.09 4.63
CA ILE A 183 -13.67 10.72 5.09
C ILE A 183 -14.94 10.15 4.45
N GLY A 184 -16.04 10.92 4.43
CA GLY A 184 -17.30 10.50 3.80
C GLY A 184 -17.15 10.32 2.28
N ILE A 185 -16.43 11.23 1.60
CA ILE A 185 -16.14 11.12 0.16
C ILE A 185 -15.33 9.86 -0.12
N LEU A 186 -14.29 9.58 0.66
CA LEU A 186 -13.45 8.40 0.50
C LEU A 186 -14.26 7.12 0.76
N SER A 187 -15.01 7.06 1.86
CA SER A 187 -15.84 5.90 2.20
C SER A 187 -16.84 5.55 1.10
N ASN A 188 -17.55 6.54 0.58
CA ASN A 188 -18.51 6.32 -0.52
C ASN A 188 -17.81 5.86 -1.80
N ALA A 189 -16.67 6.44 -2.15
CA ALA A 189 -15.91 6.02 -3.33
C ALA A 189 -15.42 4.57 -3.20
N LEU A 190 -14.91 4.19 -2.02
CA LEU A 190 -14.45 2.83 -1.76
C LEU A 190 -15.60 1.82 -1.78
N TYR A 191 -16.75 2.17 -1.19
CA TYR A 191 -17.95 1.32 -1.23
C TYR A 191 -18.37 0.99 -2.67
N ASP A 192 -18.29 1.98 -3.57
CA ASP A 192 -18.66 1.83 -4.97
C ASP A 192 -17.67 0.99 -5.81
N VAL A 193 -16.38 0.97 -5.43
CA VAL A 193 -15.35 0.34 -6.27
C VAL A 193 -14.85 -1.00 -5.74
N MET A 194 -14.97 -1.25 -4.44
CA MET A 194 -14.52 -2.49 -3.80
C MET A 194 -15.44 -3.66 -4.15
N ASP A 195 -14.84 -4.82 -4.33
CA ASP A 195 -15.53 -6.10 -4.54
C ASP A 195 -15.04 -7.15 -3.54
N LYS A 196 -15.53 -8.38 -3.66
CA LYS A 196 -15.14 -9.49 -2.78
C LYS A 196 -13.65 -9.88 -2.86
N ASN A 197 -12.92 -9.45 -3.88
CA ASN A 197 -11.49 -9.73 -4.09
C ASN A 197 -10.61 -8.54 -3.67
N THR A 198 -11.21 -7.50 -3.09
CA THR A 198 -10.52 -6.29 -2.65
C THR A 198 -10.35 -6.30 -1.15
N LEU A 199 -9.11 -6.10 -0.68
CA LEU A 199 -8.76 -5.86 0.73
C LEU A 199 -8.53 -4.37 0.93
N LEU A 200 -8.99 -3.83 2.05
CA LEU A 200 -8.64 -2.50 2.52
C LEU A 200 -7.60 -2.62 3.64
N ILE A 201 -6.52 -1.84 3.55
CA ILE A 201 -5.53 -1.67 4.61
C ILE A 201 -5.56 -0.21 5.05
N ILE A 202 -5.79 0.02 6.33
CA ILE A 202 -5.65 1.33 6.96
C ILE A 202 -4.32 1.34 7.70
N SER A 203 -3.36 2.07 7.14
CA SER A 203 -2.03 2.22 7.73
C SER A 203 -2.03 3.42 8.67
N VAL A 204 -1.98 3.17 9.96
CA VAL A 204 -2.12 4.19 11.02
C VAL A 204 -1.37 3.78 12.28
N ASP A 205 -0.54 4.68 12.79
CA ASP A 205 -0.01 4.58 14.14
C ASP A 205 -1.01 5.17 15.13
N LEU A 206 -1.12 4.56 16.30
CA LEU A 206 -1.82 5.13 17.44
C LEU A 206 -0.91 6.13 18.18
N SER A 207 -1.17 6.40 19.46
CA SER A 207 -0.39 7.39 20.21
C SER A 207 1.09 7.02 20.30
N HIS A 208 1.97 7.99 20.16
CA HIS A 208 3.41 7.82 20.34
C HIS A 208 4.02 9.05 21.00
N TYR A 209 5.21 8.88 21.58
CA TYR A 209 5.93 9.90 22.38
C TYR A 209 5.27 10.28 23.70
N TYR A 210 4.27 9.53 24.17
CA TYR A 210 3.65 9.70 25.49
C TYR A 210 4.28 8.75 26.52
N PRO A 211 4.22 9.08 27.82
CA PRO A 211 4.47 8.08 28.87
C PRO A 211 3.50 6.89 28.73
N TYR A 212 3.97 5.71 29.14
CA TYR A 212 3.25 4.45 28.89
C TYR A 212 1.78 4.47 29.33
N ASP A 213 1.49 4.92 30.56
CA ASP A 213 0.10 4.94 31.07
C ASP A 213 -0.80 5.85 30.24
N LYS A 214 -0.27 7.00 29.79
CA LYS A 214 -1.03 7.92 28.94
C LYS A 214 -1.23 7.37 27.54
N ALA A 215 -0.24 6.68 26.98
CA ALA A 215 -0.38 6.00 25.69
C ALA A 215 -1.48 4.92 25.77
N VAL A 216 -1.44 4.08 26.82
CA VAL A 216 -2.46 3.03 27.03
C VAL A 216 -3.86 3.63 27.15
N GLU A 217 -4.04 4.74 27.88
CA GLU A 217 -5.35 5.42 28.00
C GLU A 217 -5.87 5.88 26.63
N LEU A 218 -5.04 6.60 25.86
CA LEU A 218 -5.41 7.13 24.56
C LEU A 218 -5.72 6.02 23.56
N ASP A 219 -4.88 4.99 23.50
CA ASP A 219 -5.01 3.90 22.55
C ASP A 219 -6.19 2.99 22.88
N THR A 220 -6.51 2.80 24.18
CA THR A 220 -7.70 2.07 24.61
C THR A 220 -8.98 2.78 24.14
N ASN A 221 -9.02 4.11 24.20
CA ASN A 221 -10.15 4.87 23.69
C ASN A 221 -10.30 4.70 22.17
N SER A 222 -9.21 4.80 21.43
CA SER A 222 -9.20 4.65 19.96
C SER A 222 -9.61 3.22 19.54
N THR A 223 -9.01 2.20 20.15
CA THR A 223 -9.35 0.80 19.83
C THR A 223 -10.79 0.47 20.24
N GLY A 224 -11.27 1.01 21.37
CA GLY A 224 -12.66 0.83 21.81
C GLY A 224 -13.68 1.47 20.84
N ALA A 225 -13.35 2.59 20.22
CA ALA A 225 -14.18 3.19 19.17
C ALA A 225 -14.17 2.33 17.89
N ILE A 226 -13.00 1.83 17.49
CA ILE A 226 -12.87 0.92 16.33
C ILE A 226 -13.69 -0.36 16.54
N GLU A 227 -13.59 -0.99 17.70
CA GLU A 227 -14.34 -2.23 18.02
C GLU A 227 -15.86 -2.04 17.95
N LYS A 228 -16.34 -0.85 18.33
CA LYS A 228 -17.77 -0.50 18.29
C LYS A 228 -18.23 0.03 16.94
N LEU A 229 -17.32 0.25 16.00
CA LEU A 229 -17.56 0.99 14.76
C LEU A 229 -18.14 2.39 15.02
N ASP A 230 -17.70 3.02 16.11
CA ASP A 230 -18.14 4.36 16.51
C ASP A 230 -17.41 5.39 15.66
N THR A 231 -18.17 6.17 14.90
CA THR A 231 -17.66 7.17 13.97
C THR A 231 -17.92 8.62 14.44
N GLN A 232 -18.33 8.82 15.69
CA GLN A 232 -18.65 10.14 16.26
C GLN A 232 -17.50 10.73 17.07
#